data_89f074097b995cf8f08bbd577710229f
#
_entry.id   89f074097b995cf8f08bbd577710229f
#
_cell.length_a   1.000
_cell.length_b   1.000
_cell.length_c   1.000
_cell.angle_alpha   90.00
_cell.angle_beta   90.00
_cell.angle_gamma   90.00
#
_symmetry.space_group_name_H-M   'P 1'
#
loop_
_entity.id
_entity.type
_entity.pdbx_description
1 polymer ?
#
loop_
_entity_poly.entity_id
_entity_poly.type
_entity_poly.pdbx_seq_one_letter_code
_entity_poly.pdbx_strand_id
1 'polypeptide(L)'
;MSMDIFKREAPEVVEAYFDLIKSLKNRCDLEPKVKELVLIGMLTVRQSSDGLPIHIERALQNGATESEILTVIISALPSCGMGTVLNGLSIAKEVMKL
;
A
#
# COMPACT_ATOMS: atom_id res chain seq x y z
N MET A 1 14.90 1.09 6.68
CA MET A 1 14.09 0.39 7.68
C MET A 1 14.90 -0.71 8.34
N SER A 2 14.53 -1.09 9.55
CA SER A 2 15.38 -1.93 10.41
C SER A 2 14.93 -3.38 10.45
N MET A 3 14.60 -3.95 9.30
CA MET A 3 14.21 -5.35 9.21
C MET A 3 15.32 -6.30 9.66
N ASP A 4 16.57 -5.95 9.40
CA ASP A 4 17.73 -6.72 9.82
C ASP A 4 17.83 -6.81 11.35
N ILE A 5 17.56 -5.71 12.05
CA ILE A 5 17.52 -5.69 13.51
C ILE A 5 16.35 -6.54 14.02
N PHE A 6 15.19 -6.40 13.39
CA PHE A 6 14.00 -7.15 13.77
C PHE A 6 14.23 -8.66 13.62
N LYS A 7 14.81 -9.07 12.50
CA LYS A 7 15.14 -10.48 12.24
C LYS A 7 16.14 -11.02 13.26
N ARG A 8 17.10 -10.20 13.69
CA ARG A 8 18.10 -10.60 14.66
C ARG A 8 17.51 -10.73 16.06
N GLU A 9 16.71 -9.76 16.48
CA GLU A 9 16.19 -9.72 17.86
C GLU A 9 14.97 -10.62 18.08
N ALA A 10 14.12 -10.77 17.07
CA ALA A 10 12.86 -11.50 17.22
C ALA A 10 12.53 -12.31 15.96
N PRO A 11 13.40 -13.28 15.60
CA PRO A 11 13.16 -14.07 14.38
C PRO A 11 11.83 -14.82 14.40
N GLU A 12 11.40 -15.30 15.56
CA GLU A 12 10.11 -15.98 15.69
C GLU A 12 8.91 -15.08 15.43
N VAL A 13 9.02 -13.80 15.77
CA VAL A 13 7.97 -12.81 15.49
C VAL A 13 7.91 -12.50 14.01
N VAL A 14 9.07 -12.34 13.38
CA VAL A 14 9.15 -12.10 11.93
C VAL A 14 8.56 -13.27 11.16
N GLU A 15 8.86 -14.50 11.56
CA GLU A 15 8.31 -15.70 10.94
C GLU A 15 6.78 -15.75 11.06
N ALA A 16 6.27 -15.50 12.27
CA ALA A 16 4.83 -15.45 12.52
C ALA A 16 4.15 -14.37 11.68
N TYR A 17 4.79 -13.22 11.52
CA TYR A 17 4.28 -12.13 10.69
C TYR A 17 4.16 -12.57 9.22
N PHE A 18 5.19 -13.20 8.66
CA PHE A 18 5.14 -13.66 7.28
C PHE A 18 4.13 -14.80 7.09
N ASP A 19 3.92 -15.64 8.10
CA ASP A 19 2.86 -16.64 8.07
C ASP A 19 1.48 -15.99 8.03
N LEU A 20 1.28 -14.91 8.78
CA LEU A 20 0.05 -14.11 8.73
C LEU A 20 -0.17 -13.53 7.34
N ILE A 21 0.85 -12.93 6.75
CA ILE A 21 0.76 -12.35 5.40
C ILE A 21 0.37 -13.43 4.39
N LYS A 22 0.98 -14.61 4.47
CA LYS A 22 0.68 -15.74 3.59
C LYS A 22 -0.76 -16.21 3.75
N SER A 23 -1.23 -16.28 4.99
CA SER A 23 -2.61 -16.63 5.30
C SER A 23 -3.60 -15.63 4.67
N LEU A 24 -3.30 -14.34 4.73
CA LEU A 24 -4.12 -13.31 4.12
C LEU A 24 -4.12 -13.39 2.59
N LYS A 25 -2.97 -13.68 1.99
CA LYS A 25 -2.86 -13.85 0.53
C LYS A 25 -3.69 -15.01 0.01
N ASN A 26 -3.92 -16.03 0.83
CA ASN A 26 -4.71 -17.19 0.45
C ASN A 26 -6.20 -16.94 0.48
N ARG A 27 -6.64 -15.79 0.95
CA ARG A 27 -8.05 -15.38 0.85
C ARG A 27 -8.27 -14.76 -0.53
N CYS A 28 -9.06 -15.41 -1.35
CA CYS A 28 -9.20 -15.09 -2.77
C CYS A 28 -10.54 -14.43 -3.13
N ASP A 29 -11.17 -13.75 -2.18
CA ASP A 29 -12.49 -13.14 -2.38
C ASP A 29 -12.43 -11.85 -3.19
N LEU A 30 -11.26 -11.25 -3.34
CA LEU A 30 -11.05 -10.04 -4.12
C LEU A 30 -10.04 -10.29 -5.23
N GLU A 31 -10.28 -9.71 -6.39
CA GLU A 31 -9.30 -9.74 -7.47
C GLU A 31 -8.03 -8.98 -7.05
N PRO A 32 -6.85 -9.41 -7.54
CA PRO A 32 -5.58 -8.79 -7.16
C PRO A 32 -5.55 -7.26 -7.36
N LYS A 33 -6.09 -6.76 -8.48
CA LYS A 33 -6.17 -5.32 -8.73
C LYS A 33 -7.00 -4.60 -7.66
N VAL A 34 -8.16 -5.14 -7.32
CA VAL A 34 -9.05 -4.56 -6.32
C VAL A 34 -8.38 -4.55 -4.95
N LYS A 35 -7.75 -5.67 -4.60
CA LYS A 35 -7.04 -5.81 -3.33
C LYS A 35 -5.94 -4.74 -3.18
N GLU A 36 -5.16 -4.52 -4.25
CA GLU A 36 -4.10 -3.51 -4.23
C GLU A 36 -4.67 -2.09 -4.14
N LEU A 37 -5.77 -1.80 -4.82
CA LEU A 37 -6.42 -0.48 -4.74
C LEU A 37 -6.94 -0.22 -3.32
N VAL A 38 -7.52 -1.23 -2.66
CA VAL A 38 -7.97 -1.11 -1.28
C VAL A 38 -6.78 -0.81 -0.36
N LEU A 39 -5.67 -1.53 -0.53
CA LEU A 39 -4.45 -1.31 0.25
C LEU A 39 -3.89 0.10 0.03
N ILE A 40 -3.91 0.60 -1.20
CA ILE A 40 -3.48 1.97 -1.50
C ILE A 40 -4.32 2.98 -0.70
N GLY A 41 -5.64 2.78 -0.62
CA GLY A 41 -6.51 3.64 0.18
C GLY A 41 -6.11 3.64 1.65
N MET A 42 -5.92 2.45 2.23
CA MET A 42 -5.51 2.32 3.63
C MET A 42 -4.15 2.95 3.90
N LEU A 43 -3.20 2.73 3.00
CA LEU A 43 -1.84 3.27 3.15
C LEU A 43 -1.79 4.78 2.94
N THR A 44 -2.67 5.33 2.11
CA THR A 44 -2.82 6.79 1.95
C THR A 44 -3.25 7.42 3.27
N VAL A 45 -4.25 6.84 3.92
CA VAL A 45 -4.76 7.31 5.22
C VAL A 45 -3.68 7.23 6.30
N ARG A 46 -2.92 6.13 6.32
CA ARG A 46 -1.81 5.96 7.25
C ARG A 46 -0.58 6.79 6.90
N GLN A 47 -0.56 7.40 5.73
CA GLN A 47 0.60 8.14 5.22
C GLN A 47 1.87 7.29 5.21
N SER A 48 1.73 6.04 4.76
CA SER A 48 2.84 5.09 4.72
C SER A 48 3.77 5.38 3.55
N SER A 49 4.88 6.06 3.83
CA SER A 49 5.89 6.39 2.81
C SER A 49 6.62 5.17 2.29
N ASP A 50 6.65 4.08 3.06
CA ASP A 50 7.32 2.84 2.67
C ASP A 50 6.39 1.88 1.94
N GLY A 51 5.17 1.74 2.41
CA GLY A 51 4.21 0.79 1.86
C GLY A 51 3.53 1.28 0.59
N LEU A 52 3.21 2.56 0.53
CA LEU A 52 2.44 3.12 -0.58
C LEU A 52 3.13 2.93 -1.94
N PRO A 53 4.44 3.22 -2.09
CA PRO A 53 5.12 2.98 -3.38
C PRO A 53 5.04 1.53 -3.84
N ILE A 54 5.23 0.59 -2.94
CA ILE A 54 5.20 -0.84 -3.25
C ILE A 54 3.84 -1.25 -3.79
N HIS A 55 2.77 -0.82 -3.14
CA HIS A 55 1.42 -1.21 -3.52
C HIS A 55 0.91 -0.47 -4.76
N ILE A 56 1.40 0.74 -5.01
CA ILE A 56 1.13 1.43 -6.28
C ILE A 56 1.72 0.63 -7.44
N GLU A 57 2.97 0.18 -7.33
CA GLU A 57 3.60 -0.63 -8.36
C GLU A 57 2.87 -1.95 -8.57
N ARG A 58 2.47 -2.61 -7.49
CA ARG A 58 1.71 -3.86 -7.58
C ARG A 58 0.36 -3.66 -8.23
N ALA A 59 -0.32 -2.55 -7.94
CA ALA A 59 -1.58 -2.22 -8.58
C ALA A 59 -1.41 -2.09 -10.09
N LEU A 60 -0.39 -1.37 -10.53
CA LEU A 60 -0.07 -1.23 -11.96
C LEU A 60 0.21 -2.59 -12.60
N GLN A 61 0.98 -3.44 -11.94
CA GLN A 61 1.28 -4.79 -12.42
C GLN A 61 0.03 -5.66 -12.53
N ASN A 62 -0.98 -5.37 -11.75
CA ASN A 62 -2.26 -6.10 -11.76
C ASN A 62 -3.33 -5.41 -12.60
N GLY A 63 -2.94 -4.45 -13.44
CA GLY A 63 -3.82 -3.86 -14.42
C GLY A 63 -4.56 -2.59 -13.99
N ALA A 64 -4.23 -2.03 -12.84
CA ALA A 64 -4.79 -0.73 -12.45
C ALA A 64 -4.25 0.38 -13.33
N THR A 65 -5.11 1.33 -13.66
CA THR A 65 -4.71 2.53 -14.39
C THR A 65 -4.19 3.60 -13.43
N GLU A 66 -3.42 4.54 -13.95
CA GLU A 66 -3.01 5.71 -13.18
C GLU A 66 -4.22 6.43 -12.59
N SER A 67 -5.25 6.61 -13.40
CA SER A 67 -6.49 7.28 -12.98
C SER A 67 -7.17 6.55 -11.82
N GLU A 68 -7.21 5.23 -11.86
CA GLU A 68 -7.79 4.45 -10.77
C GLU A 68 -7.02 4.65 -9.47
N ILE A 69 -5.70 4.61 -9.54
CA ILE A 69 -4.82 4.81 -8.38
C ILE A 69 -5.00 6.21 -7.81
N LEU A 70 -4.95 7.23 -8.66
CA LEU A 70 -5.11 8.62 -8.24
C LEU A 70 -6.49 8.87 -7.63
N THR A 71 -7.53 8.27 -8.21
CA THR A 71 -8.89 8.37 -7.68
C THR A 71 -9.00 7.80 -6.26
N VAL A 72 -8.37 6.65 -6.02
CA VAL A 72 -8.35 6.06 -4.67
C VAL A 72 -7.72 7.02 -3.67
N ILE A 73 -6.56 7.58 -4.01
CA ILE A 73 -5.86 8.52 -3.13
C ILE A 73 -6.70 9.78 -2.87
N ILE A 74 -7.27 10.35 -3.92
CA ILE A 74 -8.11 11.56 -3.82
C ILE A 74 -9.36 11.28 -2.99
N SER A 75 -9.88 10.07 -3.03
CA SER A 75 -11.08 9.68 -2.28
C SER A 75 -10.92 9.78 -0.76
N ALA A 76 -9.71 9.89 -0.26
CA ALA A 76 -9.45 10.13 1.16
C ALA A 76 -9.78 11.57 1.59
N LEU A 77 -10.02 12.48 0.63
CA LEU A 77 -10.17 13.92 0.92
C LEU A 77 -11.27 14.24 1.94
N PRO A 78 -12.51 13.72 1.80
CA PRO A 78 -13.57 14.08 2.74
C PRO A 78 -13.30 13.65 4.19
N SER A 79 -12.60 12.53 4.37
CA SER A 79 -12.35 11.96 5.70
C SER A 79 -11.05 12.43 6.33
N CYS A 80 -10.02 12.65 5.52
CA CYS A 80 -8.65 12.81 6.00
C CYS A 80 -8.04 14.18 5.70
N GLY A 81 -8.67 14.96 4.83
CA GLY A 81 -8.23 16.32 4.53
C GLY A 81 -7.15 16.40 3.46
N MET A 82 -6.84 17.64 3.08
CA MET A 82 -5.97 17.98 1.96
C MET A 82 -4.52 17.50 2.18
N GLY A 83 -4.00 17.66 3.39
CA GLY A 83 -2.61 17.29 3.68
C GLY A 83 -2.33 15.82 3.42
N THR A 84 -3.22 14.94 3.85
CA THR A 84 -3.10 13.50 3.64
C THR A 84 -3.15 13.15 2.16
N VAL A 85 -4.07 13.76 1.42
CA VAL A 85 -4.21 13.53 -0.03
C VAL A 85 -2.97 14.03 -0.78
N LEU A 86 -2.49 15.23 -0.48
CA LEU A 86 -1.30 15.78 -1.15
C LEU A 86 -0.06 14.91 -0.88
N ASN A 87 0.07 14.38 0.33
CA ASN A 87 1.15 13.46 0.64
C ASN A 87 1.08 12.20 -0.24
N GLY A 88 -0.10 11.61 -0.35
CA GLY A 88 -0.32 10.43 -1.19
C GLY A 88 -0.06 10.71 -2.66
N LEU A 89 -0.54 11.84 -3.16
CA LEU A 89 -0.31 12.25 -4.55
C LEU A 89 1.16 12.51 -4.84
N SER A 90 1.89 13.06 -3.87
CA SER A 90 3.32 13.29 -4.00
C SER A 90 4.08 11.97 -4.19
N ILE A 91 3.73 10.96 -3.40
CA ILE A 91 4.32 9.63 -3.52
C ILE A 91 3.96 9.00 -4.87
N ALA A 92 2.70 9.07 -5.25
CA ALA A 92 2.23 8.53 -6.52
C ALA A 92 2.92 9.19 -7.72
N LYS A 93 3.12 10.52 -7.64
CA LYS A 93 3.83 11.27 -8.68
C LYS A 93 5.23 10.71 -8.91
N GLU A 94 5.97 10.43 -7.85
CA GLU A 94 7.32 9.88 -7.96
C GLU A 94 7.31 8.47 -8.54
N VAL A 95 6.45 7.60 -8.02
CA VAL A 95 6.39 6.20 -8.44
C VAL A 95 5.98 6.08 -9.91
N MET A 96 4.98 6.83 -10.31
CA MET A 96 4.42 6.77 -11.67
C MET A 96 5.07 7.78 -12.63
N LYS A 97 6.00 8.57 -12.16
CA LYS A 97 6.74 9.56 -12.96
C LYS A 97 5.80 10.54 -13.67
N LEU A 98 4.89 11.09 -12.93
CA LEU A 98 3.91 12.03 -13.46
C LEU A 98 4.45 13.47 -13.51
#